data_efc1d03ce6b207a47e83a64098d76d7e
#
_entry.id   efc1d03ce6b207a47e83a64098d76d7e
#
_cell.length_a   1.000
_cell.length_b   1.000
_cell.length_c   1.000
_cell.angle_alpha   90.00
_cell.angle_beta   90.00
_cell.angle_gamma   90.00
#
_symmetry.space_group_name_H-M   'P 1'
#
loop_
_entity.id
_entity.type
_entity.pdbx_description
1 polymer ?
#
loop_
_entity_poly.entity_id
_entity_poly.type
_entity_poly.pdbx_seq_one_letter_code
_entity_poly.pdbx_strand_id
1 'polypeptide(L)'
;MIARVTRAKEGFAEYLITGARKDSIYKREQKDRTITLYGNLQTFKQTEKYLNKFKNYESNYIHITLSFSQEDMNKLNEIDDEQKRDELFKELALIYIKHHTSGYNLENEVIAYAEAHLPKIQLNEKNKQRFPHIHIAIAKYNPLDDTQLRTTFFNNAFLDDVLQSYVCKKYGFEIPRKDEDKKYKVANLNFWKKEVRPGTF
;
A
#
# COMPACT_ATOMS: atom_id res chain seq x y z
N MET A 1 10.33 -4.89 6.83
CA MET A 1 9.21 -4.07 6.28
C MET A 1 7.97 -4.93 6.07
N ILE A 2 6.79 -4.43 6.40
CA ILE A 2 5.51 -5.14 6.21
C ILE A 2 4.65 -4.37 5.21
N ALA A 3 4.15 -5.06 4.18
CA ALA A 3 3.17 -4.56 3.25
C ALA A 3 1.77 -5.09 3.61
N ARG A 4 0.79 -4.20 3.74
CA ARG A 4 -0.60 -4.54 3.97
C ARG A 4 -1.45 -3.98 2.85
N VAL A 5 -2.17 -4.85 2.15
CA VAL A 5 -3.09 -4.48 1.07
C VAL A 5 -4.52 -4.57 1.56
N THR A 6 -5.30 -3.52 1.34
CA THR A 6 -6.73 -3.44 1.69
C THR A 6 -7.52 -2.84 0.55
N ARG A 7 -8.83 -3.02 0.57
CA ARG A 7 -9.76 -2.42 -0.38
C ARG A 7 -10.64 -1.43 0.33
N ALA A 8 -10.93 -0.32 -0.31
CA ALA A 8 -11.84 0.66 0.26
C ALA A 8 -12.67 1.35 -0.82
N LYS A 9 -13.78 1.96 -0.40
CA LYS A 9 -14.70 2.67 -1.27
C LYS A 9 -14.41 4.16 -1.28
N GLU A 10 -14.11 4.71 -0.10
CA GLU A 10 -13.87 6.15 0.09
C GLU A 10 -13.02 6.44 1.34
N GLY A 11 -12.61 7.68 1.48
CA GLY A 11 -12.01 8.21 2.72
C GLY A 11 -10.48 8.24 2.73
N PHE A 12 -9.78 7.73 1.72
CA PHE A 12 -8.34 7.77 1.70
C PHE A 12 -7.79 9.19 1.60
N ALA A 13 -8.24 9.96 0.62
CA ALA A 13 -7.79 11.33 0.42
C ALA A 13 -8.11 12.22 1.63
N GLU A 14 -9.30 12.05 2.23
CA GLU A 14 -9.68 12.78 3.44
C GLU A 14 -8.79 12.41 4.62
N TYR A 15 -8.52 11.11 4.81
CA TYR A 15 -7.59 10.65 5.84
C TYR A 15 -6.19 11.26 5.69
N LEU A 16 -5.65 11.36 4.49
CA LEU A 16 -4.33 11.95 4.27
C LEU A 16 -4.32 13.45 4.58
N ILE A 17 -5.38 14.18 4.20
CA ILE A 17 -5.49 15.62 4.44
C ILE A 17 -5.65 15.92 5.92
N THR A 18 -6.58 15.24 6.59
CA THR A 18 -6.97 15.60 7.97
C THR A 18 -6.10 14.92 9.02
N GLY A 19 -5.57 13.74 8.71
CA GLY A 19 -4.86 12.90 9.67
C GLY A 19 -5.76 12.36 10.76
N ALA A 20 -7.06 12.61 10.67
CA ALA A 20 -7.98 12.40 11.77
C ALA A 20 -8.53 10.99 11.83
N ARG A 21 -8.15 10.26 12.84
CA ARG A 21 -9.18 9.59 13.64
C ARG A 21 -9.90 10.70 14.40
N LYS A 22 -11.23 10.61 14.53
CA LYS A 22 -12.08 11.61 15.18
C LYS A 22 -11.59 12.08 16.57
N ASP A 23 -10.72 11.33 17.20
CA ASP A 23 -10.22 11.51 18.56
C ASP A 23 -8.75 11.96 18.65
N SER A 24 -8.13 12.37 17.53
CA SER A 24 -6.73 12.76 17.55
C SER A 24 -6.55 14.21 18.00
N ILE A 25 -5.77 14.40 19.06
CA ILE A 25 -5.41 15.71 19.65
C ILE A 25 -4.58 16.56 18.68
N TYR A 26 -3.81 15.91 17.77
CA TYR A 26 -2.87 16.59 16.89
C TYR A 26 -3.33 16.54 15.43
N LYS A 27 -3.11 17.65 14.71
CA LYS A 27 -3.27 17.71 13.25
C LYS A 27 -2.15 16.92 12.55
N ARG A 28 -2.38 16.53 11.27
CA ARG A 28 -1.40 15.78 10.46
C ARG A 28 -0.02 16.45 10.44
N GLU A 29 0.03 17.73 10.15
CA GLU A 29 1.27 18.50 10.04
C GLU A 29 2.10 18.55 11.33
N GLN A 30 1.43 18.43 12.47
CA GLN A 30 2.08 18.36 13.79
C GLN A 30 2.66 16.98 14.08
N LYS A 31 2.00 15.93 13.56
CA LYS A 31 2.39 14.53 13.79
C LYS A 31 3.51 14.07 12.90
N ASP A 32 3.43 14.43 11.62
CA ASP A 32 4.25 13.85 10.57
C ASP A 32 4.82 14.94 9.64
N ARG A 33 6.03 14.72 9.15
CA ARG A 33 6.49 15.28 7.89
C ARG A 33 5.99 14.36 6.79
N THR A 34 5.33 14.91 5.77
CA THR A 34 4.81 14.16 4.65
C THR A 34 5.63 14.42 3.39
N ILE A 35 5.81 13.40 2.57
CA ILE A 35 6.52 13.48 1.30
C ILE A 35 5.67 12.83 0.23
N THR A 36 5.27 13.59 -0.78
CA THR A 36 4.61 13.04 -1.96
C THR A 36 5.62 12.21 -2.76
N LEU A 37 5.30 10.94 -2.97
CA LEU A 37 6.17 9.98 -3.67
C LEU A 37 5.71 9.74 -5.11
N TYR A 38 4.39 9.78 -5.36
CA TYR A 38 3.81 9.54 -6.68
C TYR A 38 2.44 10.21 -6.82
N GLY A 39 2.14 10.70 -8.04
CA GLY A 39 0.84 11.19 -8.42
C GLY A 39 0.41 12.52 -7.77
N ASN A 40 -0.87 12.81 -7.86
CA ASN A 40 -1.47 14.03 -7.33
C ASN A 40 -2.69 13.71 -6.46
N LEU A 41 -2.67 14.14 -5.20
CA LEU A 41 -3.73 13.86 -4.23
C LEU A 41 -5.08 14.44 -4.64
N GLN A 42 -5.08 15.62 -5.24
CA GLN A 42 -6.33 16.27 -5.67
C GLN A 42 -6.98 15.51 -6.83
N THR A 43 -6.18 15.05 -7.80
CA THR A 43 -6.66 14.18 -8.88
C THR A 43 -7.24 12.89 -8.32
N PHE A 44 -6.53 12.24 -7.38
CA PHE A 44 -7.02 11.04 -6.72
C PHE A 44 -8.35 11.29 -5.98
N LYS A 45 -8.46 12.39 -5.22
CA LYS A 45 -9.68 12.79 -4.50
C LYS A 45 -10.87 13.03 -5.45
N GLN A 46 -10.62 13.66 -6.60
CA GLN A 46 -11.66 13.88 -7.61
C GLN A 46 -12.12 12.55 -8.22
N THR A 47 -11.19 11.65 -8.51
CA THR A 47 -11.50 10.30 -9.00
C THR A 47 -12.32 9.51 -7.99
N GLU A 48 -11.94 9.52 -6.71
CA GLU A 48 -12.68 8.87 -5.63
C GLU A 48 -14.14 9.36 -5.58
N LYS A 49 -14.36 10.69 -5.66
CA LYS A 49 -15.70 11.30 -5.73
C LYS A 49 -16.48 10.88 -7.00
N TYR A 50 -15.80 10.87 -8.14
CA TYR A 50 -16.40 10.44 -9.41
C TYR A 50 -16.88 8.98 -9.31
N LEU A 51 -16.03 8.08 -8.83
CA LEU A 51 -16.34 6.66 -8.69
C LEU A 51 -17.51 6.44 -7.73
N ASN A 52 -17.53 7.14 -6.58
CA ASN A 52 -18.63 7.06 -5.64
C ASN A 52 -19.97 7.51 -6.22
N LYS A 53 -19.95 8.52 -7.10
CA LYS A 53 -21.16 9.10 -7.66
C LYS A 53 -21.68 8.34 -8.87
N PHE A 54 -20.79 7.86 -9.74
CA PHE A 54 -21.16 7.37 -11.08
C PHE A 54 -20.87 5.89 -11.33
N LYS A 55 -20.07 5.24 -10.48
CA LYS A 55 -19.68 3.83 -10.63
C LYS A 55 -20.16 3.03 -9.42
N ASN A 56 -20.71 1.86 -9.67
CA ASN A 56 -21.16 0.95 -8.60
C ASN A 56 -20.15 -0.18 -8.39
N TYR A 57 -18.90 0.19 -8.09
CA TYR A 57 -17.86 -0.79 -7.77
C TYR A 57 -17.97 -1.24 -6.31
N GLU A 58 -17.63 -2.50 -6.04
CA GLU A 58 -17.52 -3.03 -4.67
C GLU A 58 -16.50 -2.24 -3.83
N SER A 59 -15.40 -1.85 -4.48
CA SER A 59 -14.37 -0.97 -3.93
C SER A 59 -13.82 -0.08 -5.04
N ASN A 60 -13.52 1.18 -4.71
CA ASN A 60 -13.06 2.17 -5.68
C ASN A 60 -11.54 2.22 -5.81
N TYR A 61 -10.82 1.74 -4.81
CA TYR A 61 -9.36 1.70 -4.82
C TYR A 61 -8.81 0.56 -3.96
N ILE A 62 -7.55 0.22 -4.22
CA ILE A 62 -6.73 -0.54 -3.29
C ILE A 62 -5.85 0.43 -2.50
N HIS A 63 -5.68 0.14 -1.22
CA HIS A 63 -4.80 0.88 -0.33
C HIS A 63 -3.72 -0.07 0.19
N ILE A 64 -2.47 0.32 -0.04
CA ILE A 64 -1.29 -0.41 0.39
C ILE A 64 -0.58 0.45 1.44
N THR A 65 -0.27 -0.16 2.57
CA THR A 65 0.56 0.49 3.59
C THR A 65 1.85 -0.29 3.75
N LEU A 66 2.99 0.38 3.50
CA LEU A 66 4.31 -0.17 3.82
C LEU A 66 4.74 0.37 5.18
N SER A 67 4.95 -0.52 6.13
CA SER A 67 5.34 -0.19 7.51
C SER A 67 6.73 -0.72 7.80
N PHE A 68 7.57 0.10 8.41
CA PHE A 68 8.94 -0.22 8.77
C PHE A 68 9.04 -0.63 10.25
N SER A 69 9.93 -1.55 10.56
CA SER A 69 10.27 -1.96 11.93
C SER A 69 11.43 -1.11 12.47
N GLN A 70 11.83 -1.35 13.73
CA GLN A 70 13.02 -0.75 14.30
C GLN A 70 14.31 -1.17 13.55
N GLU A 71 14.37 -2.43 13.12
CA GLU A 71 15.51 -2.97 12.37
C GLU A 71 15.59 -2.34 10.97
N ASP A 72 14.45 -2.15 10.32
CA ASP A 72 14.38 -1.42 9.05
C ASP A 72 14.83 0.03 9.21
N MET A 73 14.50 0.67 10.34
CA MET A 73 14.95 2.02 10.65
C MET A 73 16.47 2.12 10.79
N ASN A 74 17.11 1.11 11.37
CA ASN A 74 18.56 1.07 11.45
C ASN A 74 19.18 1.10 10.04
N LYS A 75 18.59 0.33 9.10
CA LYS A 75 19.02 0.35 7.70
C LYS A 75 18.75 1.69 6.99
N LEU A 76 17.61 2.30 7.23
CA LEU A 76 17.30 3.62 6.68
C LEU A 76 18.23 4.70 7.23
N ASN A 77 18.66 4.58 8.47
CA ASN A 77 19.60 5.52 9.12
C ASN A 77 21.06 5.33 8.64
N GLU A 78 21.42 4.18 8.06
CA GLU A 78 22.71 4.00 7.38
C GLU A 78 22.84 4.88 6.12
N ILE A 79 21.71 5.40 5.61
CA ILE A 79 21.68 6.34 4.49
C ILE A 79 21.77 7.75 5.06
N ASP A 80 22.95 8.35 5.08
CA ASP A 80 23.18 9.69 5.64
C ASP A 80 22.46 10.80 4.87
N ASP A 81 22.23 10.60 3.58
CA ASP A 81 21.61 11.56 2.67
C ASP A 81 20.09 11.44 2.71
N GLU A 82 19.42 12.51 3.14
CA GLU A 82 17.96 12.59 3.20
C GLU A 82 17.32 12.45 1.82
N GLN A 83 17.93 13.03 0.78
CA GLN A 83 17.43 12.92 -0.58
C GLN A 83 17.44 11.47 -1.08
N LYS A 84 18.51 10.72 -0.79
CA LYS A 84 18.60 9.30 -1.13
C LYS A 84 17.56 8.46 -0.39
N ARG A 85 17.24 8.81 0.86
CA ARG A 85 16.14 8.13 1.59
C ARG A 85 14.79 8.43 0.96
N ASP A 86 14.54 9.66 0.54
CA ASP A 86 13.30 10.06 -0.14
C ASP A 86 13.19 9.37 -1.51
N GLU A 87 14.30 9.21 -2.25
CA GLU A 87 14.37 8.45 -3.50
C GLU A 87 14.07 6.96 -3.28
N LEU A 88 14.60 6.36 -2.21
CA LEU A 88 14.27 4.99 -1.84
C LEU A 88 12.77 4.82 -1.55
N PHE A 89 12.14 5.74 -0.82
CA PHE A 89 10.70 5.69 -0.60
C PHE A 89 9.89 5.81 -1.90
N LYS A 90 10.33 6.66 -2.84
CA LYS A 90 9.72 6.75 -4.18
C LYS A 90 9.86 5.43 -4.94
N GLU A 91 11.06 4.84 -4.94
CA GLU A 91 11.31 3.56 -5.59
C GLU A 91 10.42 2.45 -5.01
N LEU A 92 10.32 2.36 -3.68
CA LEU A 92 9.44 1.40 -3.00
C LEU A 92 7.98 1.59 -3.42
N ALA A 93 7.48 2.82 -3.38
CA ALA A 93 6.11 3.11 -3.79
C ALA A 93 5.86 2.70 -5.25
N LEU A 94 6.79 3.03 -6.15
CA LEU A 94 6.68 2.71 -7.58
C LEU A 94 6.71 1.19 -7.85
N ILE A 95 7.51 0.42 -7.11
CA ILE A 95 7.55 -1.04 -7.21
C ILE A 95 6.16 -1.62 -6.91
N TYR A 96 5.51 -1.19 -5.83
CA TYR A 96 4.17 -1.68 -5.47
C TYR A 96 3.10 -1.20 -6.45
N ILE A 97 3.16 0.05 -6.93
CA ILE A 97 2.24 0.53 -7.97
C ILE A 97 2.37 -0.33 -9.22
N LYS A 98 3.57 -0.52 -9.75
CA LYS A 98 3.83 -1.33 -10.96
C LYS A 98 3.38 -2.78 -10.80
N HIS A 99 3.58 -3.38 -9.63
CA HIS A 99 3.13 -4.73 -9.35
C HIS A 99 1.61 -4.87 -9.47
N HIS A 100 0.88 -3.95 -8.82
CA HIS A 100 -0.59 -4.01 -8.78
C HIS A 100 -1.26 -3.50 -10.05
N THR A 101 -0.53 -2.80 -10.92
CA THR A 101 -1.02 -2.29 -12.21
C THR A 101 -0.30 -2.93 -13.39
N SER A 102 0.25 -4.12 -13.20
CA SER A 102 0.96 -4.84 -14.26
C SER A 102 0.06 -5.03 -15.49
N GLY A 103 0.59 -4.64 -16.65
CA GLY A 103 -0.14 -4.68 -17.92
C GLY A 103 -0.84 -3.36 -18.29
N TYR A 104 -0.82 -2.36 -17.42
CA TYR A 104 -1.36 -1.02 -17.71
C TYR A 104 -0.26 0.02 -17.89
N ASN A 105 -0.51 1.02 -18.74
CA ASN A 105 0.36 2.18 -18.89
C ASN A 105 0.13 3.13 -17.70
N LEU A 106 1.19 3.39 -16.92
CA LEU A 106 1.09 4.22 -15.72
C LEU A 106 0.73 5.69 -16.00
N GLU A 107 1.07 6.19 -17.17
CA GLU A 107 0.85 7.60 -17.51
C GLU A 107 -0.60 7.89 -17.92
N ASN A 108 -1.24 6.94 -18.61
CA ASN A 108 -2.52 7.18 -19.28
C ASN A 108 -3.68 6.33 -18.69
N GLU A 109 -3.39 5.18 -18.08
CA GLU A 109 -4.40 4.22 -17.65
C GLU A 109 -4.53 4.09 -16.13
N VAL A 110 -3.58 4.65 -15.37
CA VAL A 110 -3.52 4.45 -13.91
C VAL A 110 -3.61 5.78 -13.17
N ILE A 111 -4.57 5.87 -12.26
CA ILE A 111 -4.64 6.94 -11.27
C ILE A 111 -4.21 6.37 -9.93
N ALA A 112 -3.04 6.79 -9.47
CA ALA A 112 -2.49 6.40 -8.18
C ALA A 112 -1.93 7.61 -7.44
N TYR A 113 -1.86 7.48 -6.11
CA TYR A 113 -1.20 8.44 -5.24
C TYR A 113 -0.39 7.72 -4.17
N ALA A 114 0.79 8.22 -3.87
CA ALA A 114 1.60 7.68 -2.78
C ALA A 114 2.26 8.80 -1.97
N GLU A 115 2.29 8.61 -0.64
CA GLU A 115 2.84 9.56 0.32
C GLU A 115 3.55 8.82 1.45
N ALA A 116 4.73 9.29 1.84
CA ALA A 116 5.42 8.83 3.04
C ALA A 116 5.08 9.73 4.22
N HIS A 117 4.85 9.10 5.38
CA HIS A 117 4.67 9.77 6.67
C HIS A 117 5.89 9.50 7.56
N LEU A 118 6.60 10.55 7.89
CA LEU A 118 7.78 10.52 8.74
C LEU A 118 7.43 11.13 10.11
N PRO A 119 7.35 10.34 11.19
CA PRO A 119 6.90 10.83 12.49
C PRO A 119 7.79 11.94 13.04
N LYS A 120 7.20 13.11 13.31
CA LYS A 120 7.80 14.18 14.13
C LYS A 120 7.62 13.86 15.62
N ILE A 121 6.47 13.29 15.98
CA ILE A 121 6.16 12.81 17.32
C ILE A 121 6.47 11.33 17.36
N GLN A 122 7.48 10.94 18.14
CA GLN A 122 8.00 9.58 18.19
C GLN A 122 7.11 8.59 18.91
N LEU A 123 6.26 9.05 19.82
CA LEU A 123 5.33 8.19 20.56
C LEU A 123 3.88 8.49 20.19
N ASN A 124 3.08 7.46 20.07
CA ASN A 124 1.64 7.63 19.91
C ASN A 124 0.95 7.82 21.28
N GLU A 125 -0.37 8.06 21.27
CA GLU A 125 -1.19 8.25 22.47
C GLU A 125 -1.18 7.06 23.46
N LYS A 126 -0.67 5.89 23.03
CA LYS A 126 -0.49 4.69 23.86
C LYS A 126 0.97 4.44 24.22
N ASN A 127 1.83 5.46 24.14
CA ASN A 127 3.28 5.39 24.38
C ASN A 127 4.01 4.32 23.55
N LYS A 128 3.47 3.98 22.37
CA LYS A 128 4.15 3.10 21.41
C LYS A 128 4.94 3.92 20.42
N GLN A 129 6.15 3.47 20.12
CA GLN A 129 6.99 4.09 19.12
C GLN A 129 6.33 4.10 17.75
N ARG A 130 6.47 5.22 17.05
CA ARG A 130 5.97 5.43 15.70
C ARG A 130 7.13 5.35 14.73
N PHE A 131 6.93 4.62 13.65
CA PHE A 131 7.91 4.48 12.57
C PHE A 131 7.37 5.11 11.29
N PRO A 132 8.24 5.47 10.35
CA PRO A 132 7.84 5.84 9.01
C PRO A 132 6.93 4.79 8.38
N HIS A 133 6.03 5.24 7.52
CA HIS A 133 5.20 4.36 6.72
C HIS A 133 4.80 5.06 5.43
N ILE A 134 4.58 4.26 4.39
CA ILE A 134 4.17 4.74 3.09
C ILE A 134 2.73 4.31 2.86
N HIS A 135 1.90 5.25 2.47
CA HIS A 135 0.56 5.01 1.96
C HIS A 135 0.55 5.08 0.45
N ILE A 136 0.00 4.07 -0.19
CA ILE A 136 -0.19 4.02 -1.64
C ILE A 136 -1.66 3.72 -1.89
N ALA A 137 -2.31 4.50 -2.73
CA ALA A 137 -3.66 4.20 -3.20
C ALA A 137 -3.66 4.14 -4.73
N ILE A 138 -4.33 3.12 -5.27
CA ILE A 138 -4.49 2.92 -6.71
C ILE A 138 -5.98 2.84 -6.99
N ALA A 139 -6.51 3.79 -7.77
CA ALA A 139 -7.91 3.78 -8.17
C ALA A 139 -8.20 2.57 -9.06
N LYS A 140 -9.34 1.93 -8.84
CA LYS A 140 -9.81 0.84 -9.69
C LYS A 140 -10.53 1.39 -10.93
N TYR A 141 -9.86 2.30 -11.62
CA TYR A 141 -10.42 3.04 -12.73
C TYR A 141 -9.35 3.31 -13.77
N ASN A 142 -9.65 2.94 -15.01
CA ASN A 142 -8.86 3.31 -16.18
C ASN A 142 -9.49 4.55 -16.83
N PRO A 143 -8.83 5.72 -16.75
CA PRO A 143 -9.38 6.96 -17.30
C PRO A 143 -9.37 7.00 -18.82
N LEU A 144 -8.58 6.14 -19.47
CA LEU A 144 -8.46 6.14 -20.93
C LEU A 144 -9.74 5.64 -21.62
N ASP A 145 -10.37 4.61 -21.05
CA ASP A 145 -11.54 3.94 -21.62
C ASP A 145 -12.79 3.94 -20.72
N ASP A 146 -12.74 4.68 -19.61
CA ASP A 146 -13.81 4.79 -18.61
C ASP A 146 -14.24 3.44 -18.00
N THR A 147 -13.32 2.47 -17.95
CA THR A 147 -13.59 1.13 -17.43
C THR A 147 -13.03 0.89 -16.02
N GLN A 148 -13.37 -0.25 -15.43
CA GLN A 148 -12.78 -0.68 -14.19
C GLN A 148 -11.38 -1.24 -14.45
N LEU A 149 -10.36 -0.62 -13.84
CA LEU A 149 -9.01 -1.16 -13.82
C LEU A 149 -9.00 -2.48 -13.05
N ARG A 150 -8.67 -3.56 -13.74
CA ARG A 150 -8.55 -4.90 -13.19
C ARG A 150 -7.08 -5.15 -12.87
N THR A 151 -6.74 -5.05 -11.60
CA THR A 151 -5.40 -5.43 -11.17
C THR A 151 -5.28 -6.95 -11.25
N THR A 152 -4.31 -7.44 -12.00
CA THR A 152 -4.11 -8.87 -12.33
C THR A 152 -3.94 -9.74 -11.08
N PHE A 153 -3.50 -9.15 -9.96
CA PHE A 153 -3.09 -9.86 -8.75
C PHE A 153 -3.99 -9.61 -7.55
N PHE A 154 -5.19 -9.17 -7.78
CA PHE A 154 -6.09 -8.65 -6.75
C PHE A 154 -6.47 -9.64 -5.64
N ASN A 155 -6.28 -10.93 -5.83
CA ASN A 155 -6.58 -12.00 -4.87
C ASN A 155 -5.38 -12.91 -4.63
N ASN A 156 -4.18 -12.54 -5.08
CA ASN A 156 -3.05 -13.42 -4.97
C ASN A 156 -2.10 -12.98 -3.86
N ALA A 157 -2.53 -13.20 -2.60
CA ALA A 157 -1.71 -12.95 -1.41
C ALA A 157 -0.32 -13.61 -1.49
N PHE A 158 -0.17 -14.68 -2.26
CA PHE A 158 1.10 -15.33 -2.48
C PHE A 158 2.07 -14.44 -3.29
N LEU A 159 1.59 -13.78 -4.34
CA LEU A 159 2.44 -12.88 -5.14
C LEU A 159 2.82 -11.62 -4.35
N ASP A 160 1.91 -11.11 -3.52
CA ASP A 160 2.20 -10.00 -2.62
C ASP A 160 3.26 -10.39 -1.57
N ASP A 161 3.19 -11.60 -1.02
CA ASP A 161 4.20 -12.17 -0.11
C ASP A 161 5.56 -12.34 -0.81
N VAL A 162 5.57 -12.81 -2.07
CA VAL A 162 6.78 -12.97 -2.88
C VAL A 162 7.40 -11.60 -3.16
N LEU A 163 6.60 -10.61 -3.59
CA LEU A 163 7.07 -9.25 -3.80
C LEU A 163 7.66 -8.66 -2.52
N GLN A 164 6.94 -8.77 -1.39
CA GLN A 164 7.42 -8.28 -0.11
C GLN A 164 8.77 -8.92 0.28
N SER A 165 8.89 -10.24 0.12
CA SER A 165 10.13 -10.96 0.42
C SER A 165 11.28 -10.52 -0.49
N TYR A 166 11.00 -10.32 -1.79
CA TYR A 166 11.97 -9.81 -2.74
C TYR A 166 12.45 -8.41 -2.36
N VAL A 167 11.52 -7.48 -2.09
CA VAL A 167 11.83 -6.10 -1.69
C VAL A 167 12.63 -6.08 -0.39
N CYS A 168 12.22 -6.85 0.62
CA CYS A 168 12.97 -6.93 1.88
C CYS A 168 14.40 -7.41 1.65
N LYS A 169 14.61 -8.45 0.83
CA LYS A 169 15.97 -8.94 0.50
C LYS A 169 16.78 -7.91 -0.28
N LYS A 170 16.18 -7.26 -1.27
CA LYS A 170 16.87 -6.29 -2.13
C LYS A 170 17.42 -5.09 -1.33
N TYR A 171 16.66 -4.61 -0.35
CA TYR A 171 17.01 -3.41 0.42
C TYR A 171 17.51 -3.71 1.84
N GLY A 172 17.68 -4.98 2.18
CA GLY A 172 18.18 -5.39 3.50
C GLY A 172 17.19 -5.17 4.64
N PHE A 173 15.90 -5.07 4.33
CA PHE A 173 14.84 -4.94 5.33
C PHE A 173 14.51 -6.27 5.99
N GLU A 174 13.97 -6.20 7.20
CA GLU A 174 13.49 -7.37 7.92
C GLU A 174 12.36 -8.04 7.14
N ILE A 175 12.52 -9.35 6.88
CA ILE A 175 11.43 -10.17 6.35
C ILE A 175 10.49 -10.49 7.52
N PRO A 176 9.19 -10.10 7.44
CA PRO A 176 8.26 -10.39 8.51
C PRO A 176 8.22 -11.89 8.76
N ARG A 177 8.49 -12.31 9.99
CA ARG A 177 8.32 -13.70 10.39
C ARG A 177 6.84 -14.02 10.26
N LYS A 178 6.51 -15.03 9.47
CA LYS A 178 5.19 -15.65 9.53
C LYS A 178 5.11 -16.26 10.91
N ASP A 179 4.17 -15.79 11.75
CA ASP A 179 3.90 -16.43 13.04
C ASP A 179 3.64 -17.91 12.78
N GLU A 180 4.61 -18.77 13.11
CA GLU A 180 4.48 -20.22 12.95
C GLU A 180 3.31 -20.76 13.79
N ASP A 181 2.94 -20.04 14.86
CA ASP A 181 1.82 -20.36 15.73
C ASP A 181 0.45 -19.96 15.17
N LYS A 182 0.37 -19.00 14.25
CA LYS A 182 -0.85 -18.84 13.46
C LYS A 182 -0.84 -19.95 12.43
N LYS A 183 -1.39 -21.12 12.81
CA LYS A 183 -1.83 -22.13 11.85
C LYS A 183 -2.48 -21.38 10.70
N TYR A 184 -1.75 -21.18 9.61
CA TYR A 184 -2.35 -20.78 8.37
C TYR A 184 -3.52 -21.74 8.21
N LYS A 185 -4.72 -21.23 8.35
CA LYS A 185 -5.87 -21.95 7.86
C LYS A 185 -5.61 -22.04 6.37
N VAL A 186 -5.04 -23.15 5.95
CA VAL A 186 -4.79 -23.53 4.57
C VAL A 186 -6.16 -23.80 3.93
N ALA A 187 -7.07 -22.80 4.08
CA ALA A 187 -8.35 -22.79 3.38
C ALA A 187 -8.14 -22.84 1.86
N ASN A 188 -6.98 -22.35 1.39
CA ASN A 188 -6.70 -22.28 -0.04
C ASN A 188 -6.00 -23.52 -0.61
N LEU A 189 -5.24 -24.29 0.16
CA LEU A 189 -4.72 -25.58 -0.32
C LEU A 189 -5.82 -26.62 -0.55
N ASN A 190 -6.92 -26.54 0.18
CA ASN A 190 -8.09 -27.38 -0.07
C ASN A 190 -8.89 -26.95 -1.29
N PHE A 191 -8.80 -25.72 -1.74
CA PHE A 191 -9.41 -25.23 -2.98
C PHE A 191 -8.74 -25.90 -4.18
N TRP A 192 -7.42 -25.86 -4.27
CA TRP A 192 -6.65 -26.50 -5.33
C TRP A 192 -6.80 -28.04 -5.35
N LYS A 193 -6.92 -28.68 -4.16
CA LYS A 193 -7.17 -30.12 -4.06
C LYS A 193 -8.58 -30.52 -4.50
N LYS A 194 -9.55 -29.62 -4.47
CA LYS A 194 -10.93 -29.91 -4.92
C LYS A 194 -11.12 -29.76 -6.42
N GLU A 195 -10.29 -28.96 -7.12
CA GLU A 195 -10.42 -28.75 -8.56
C GLU A 195 -9.63 -29.76 -9.40
N VAL A 196 -8.61 -30.41 -8.82
CA VAL A 196 -7.94 -31.53 -9.50
C VAL A 196 -8.69 -32.81 -9.17
N ARG A 197 -9.80 -33.06 -9.83
CA ARG A 197 -10.40 -34.40 -9.89
C ARG A 197 -9.52 -35.24 -10.80
N PRO A 198 -8.94 -36.36 -10.34
CA PRO A 198 -8.31 -37.32 -11.25
C PRO A 198 -9.41 -37.97 -12.06
N GLY A 199 -9.41 -37.77 -13.37
CA GLY A 199 -10.22 -38.54 -14.28
C GLY A 199 -11.26 -37.75 -15.09
N THR A 200 -10.79 -36.90 -16.00
CA THR A 200 -11.42 -36.65 -17.29
C THR A 200 -10.34 -36.30 -18.29
N PHE A 201 -9.78 -37.31 -18.86
CA PHE A 201 -9.15 -37.27 -20.19
C PHE A 201 -10.16 -37.78 -21.19
#